data_8e9c663a1ebe5c64784f11c6fccca9fc
#
_entry.id   8e9c663a1ebe5c64784f11c6fccca9fc
#
_cell.length_a   1.000
_cell.length_b   1.000
_cell.length_c   1.000
_cell.angle_alpha   90.00
_cell.angle_beta   90.00
_cell.angle_gamma   90.00
#
_symmetry.space_group_name_H-M   'P 1'
#
loop_
_entity.id
_entity.type
_entity.pdbx_description
1 polymer ?
#
loop_
_entity_poly.entity_id
_entity_poly.type
_entity_poly.pdbx_seq_one_letter_code
_entity_poly.pdbx_strand_id
1 'polypeptide(L)'
;MKYILFSLISILLLFNSCDSSPSKSEEISQIGINLANMDTSVSPKNDFYNYVNGNWMKKTVIPEDQVRWGGFGVLRKSTDKDVLAILEKADKSGKYNEGSDQAKAIAIFKTKLDTIKRNELGIKPLKKALDVISSIKTLEDFQKVITNYVTEISQPFFRIAAFSNPSNSNMNSAYIRLGGLGLPDRDFYTNTDKKSIEIRVQYLKHISKMLQFLGDDEKEALLQAQIILDFETILAEPRLTKVERRDFRKLNNPMSVSELSELVPSINWKVALKDIGVEKEIDTLIVMQPKYMSKVEEILKNKDIDTWKIILRWATLNDAAGQLTTKIEKANWDFYSKTLRGAKIQRPAEERALATVNGTVGEALGKLYVDEMFPPEAKKKAKKMIDNVIIAYKNRIKKLDWMSLETQ
;
A
#
# COMPACT_ATOMS: atom_id res chain seq x y z
N MET A 1 2.61 34.32 76.03
CA MET A 1 1.68 34.31 74.89
C MET A 1 2.04 35.28 73.77
N LYS A 2 3.30 35.76 73.64
CA LYS A 2 3.72 36.68 72.59
C LYS A 2 4.69 36.07 71.58
N TYR A 3 5.12 34.84 71.77
CA TYR A 3 6.10 34.16 70.89
C TYR A 3 5.51 33.09 69.90
N ILE A 4 4.23 32.76 70.07
CA ILE A 4 3.53 31.76 69.26
C ILE A 4 2.94 32.41 67.94
N LEU A 5 2.73 33.74 67.99
CA LEU A 5 2.15 34.46 66.85
C LEU A 5 3.16 34.79 65.71
N PHE A 6 4.47 34.81 66.06
CA PHE A 6 5.52 35.08 65.05
C PHE A 6 5.97 33.82 64.25
N SER A 7 5.73 32.64 64.78
CA SER A 7 6.10 31.38 64.15
C SER A 7 5.08 30.94 63.08
N LEU A 8 3.81 31.43 63.15
CA LEU A 8 2.78 31.08 62.19
C LEU A 8 2.81 31.96 60.87
N ILE A 9 3.43 33.14 60.94
CA ILE A 9 3.55 34.05 59.82
C ILE A 9 4.75 33.65 58.90
N SER A 10 5.77 32.98 59.45
CA SER A 10 6.93 32.51 58.67
C SER A 10 6.66 31.22 57.88
N ILE A 11 5.59 30.48 58.16
CA ILE A 11 5.23 29.26 57.45
C ILE A 11 4.29 29.55 56.25
N LEU A 12 3.64 30.72 56.20
CA LEU A 12 2.77 31.10 55.10
C LEU A 12 3.52 31.73 53.88
N LEU A 13 4.83 31.91 53.97
CA LEU A 13 5.64 32.52 52.89
C LEU A 13 6.46 31.49 52.09
N LEU A 14 6.33 30.18 52.34
CA LEU A 14 7.07 29.13 51.68
C LEU A 14 6.23 28.29 50.69
N PHE A 15 4.98 28.63 50.41
CA PHE A 15 4.13 27.97 49.43
C PHE A 15 3.84 28.78 48.16
N ASN A 16 4.61 29.87 47.91
CA ASN A 16 4.72 30.38 46.54
C ASN A 16 5.83 29.64 45.80
N SER A 17 5.78 28.30 45.77
CA SER A 17 6.51 27.49 44.84
C SER A 17 5.85 27.65 43.48
N CYS A 18 6.59 28.26 42.59
CA CYS A 18 6.32 28.41 41.19
C CYS A 18 5.45 27.30 40.65
N ASP A 19 4.23 27.62 40.31
CA ASP A 19 3.49 26.93 39.27
C ASP A 19 4.21 27.26 37.95
N SER A 20 5.33 26.58 37.75
CA SER A 20 5.91 26.43 36.41
C SER A 20 4.98 25.47 35.68
N SER A 21 3.80 25.96 35.30
CA SER A 21 3.16 25.47 34.11
C SER A 21 4.27 25.34 33.10
N PRO A 22 4.49 24.16 32.47
CA PRO A 22 5.41 24.10 31.35
C PRO A 22 4.92 25.19 30.40
N SER A 23 5.76 26.20 30.20
CA SER A 23 5.54 27.15 29.13
C SER A 23 5.17 26.25 27.94
N LYS A 24 3.94 26.37 27.43
CA LYS A 24 3.67 26.05 26.06
C LYS A 24 4.78 26.80 25.34
N SER A 25 5.84 26.06 24.96
CA SER A 25 6.68 26.52 23.89
C SER A 25 5.65 26.85 22.82
N GLU A 26 5.49 28.10 22.53
CA GLU A 26 4.85 28.54 21.32
C GLU A 26 5.59 27.81 20.24
N GLU A 27 5.08 26.62 19.84
CA GLU A 27 5.25 26.14 18.49
C GLU A 27 4.63 27.26 17.67
N ILE A 28 5.46 28.29 17.41
CA ILE A 28 5.20 29.20 16.31
C ILE A 28 5.01 28.26 15.15
N SER A 29 3.75 28.05 14.78
CA SER A 29 3.42 27.32 13.55
C SER A 29 4.04 28.18 12.46
N GLN A 30 5.28 27.90 12.09
CA GLN A 30 5.97 28.55 11.00
C GLN A 30 5.24 28.10 9.74
N ILE A 31 4.23 28.89 9.38
CA ILE A 31 3.57 28.75 8.09
C ILE A 31 4.62 29.10 7.05
N GLY A 32 5.17 28.10 6.38
CA GLY A 32 6.16 28.30 5.33
C GLY A 32 7.50 27.61 5.60
N ILE A 33 8.60 28.35 5.37
CA ILE A 33 9.96 27.81 5.47
C ILE A 33 10.45 27.91 6.92
N ASN A 34 10.87 26.77 7.49
CA ASN A 34 11.54 26.75 8.79
C ASN A 34 13.03 27.11 8.63
N LEU A 35 13.38 28.36 8.95
CA LEU A 35 14.74 28.86 8.83
C LEU A 35 15.75 28.09 9.70
N ALA A 36 15.35 27.48 10.79
CA ALA A 36 16.22 26.65 11.66
C ALA A 36 16.73 25.38 10.97
N ASN A 37 16.09 24.95 9.88
CA ASN A 37 16.52 23.82 9.07
C ASN A 37 17.65 24.16 8.11
N MET A 38 17.84 25.46 7.83
CA MET A 38 18.81 25.96 6.85
C MET A 38 20.22 26.01 7.43
N ASP A 39 21.20 25.60 6.64
CA ASP A 39 22.62 25.77 6.93
C ASP A 39 23.18 26.96 6.13
N THR A 40 23.17 28.12 6.74
CA THR A 40 23.62 29.37 6.09
C THR A 40 25.16 29.42 5.90
N SER A 41 25.91 28.48 6.43
CA SER A 41 27.36 28.36 6.17
C SER A 41 27.66 27.77 4.79
N VAL A 42 26.64 27.14 4.15
CA VAL A 42 26.74 26.57 2.80
C VAL A 42 26.31 27.62 1.79
N SER A 43 27.08 27.80 0.73
CA SER A 43 26.69 28.70 -0.36
C SER A 43 25.52 28.09 -1.17
N PRO A 44 24.39 28.80 -1.35
CA PRO A 44 23.26 28.30 -2.15
C PRO A 44 23.59 28.10 -3.64
N LYS A 45 24.66 28.73 -4.14
CA LYS A 45 25.17 28.54 -5.50
C LYS A 45 25.90 27.22 -5.68
N ASN A 46 26.52 26.72 -4.60
CA ASN A 46 27.32 25.48 -4.64
C ASN A 46 26.48 24.26 -4.29
N ASP A 47 25.65 24.37 -3.24
CA ASP A 47 24.79 23.27 -2.77
C ASP A 47 23.51 23.83 -2.15
N PHE A 48 22.52 24.05 -3.01
CA PHE A 48 21.23 24.59 -2.59
C PHE A 48 20.47 23.64 -1.65
N TYR A 49 20.65 22.33 -1.83
CA TYR A 49 19.99 21.32 -0.99
C TYR A 49 20.48 21.39 0.46
N ASN A 50 21.79 21.37 0.67
CA ASN A 50 22.36 21.51 2.00
C ASN A 50 22.16 22.90 2.59
N TYR A 51 22.17 23.96 1.77
CA TYR A 51 21.79 25.30 2.23
C TYR A 51 20.40 25.30 2.87
N VAL A 52 19.39 24.66 2.25
CA VAL A 52 18.01 24.67 2.74
C VAL A 52 17.79 23.65 3.86
N ASN A 53 18.41 22.46 3.80
CA ASN A 53 18.09 21.35 4.68
C ASN A 53 19.24 20.91 5.61
N GLY A 54 20.42 21.54 5.52
CA GLY A 54 21.65 21.02 6.15
C GLY A 54 21.54 20.87 7.67
N ASN A 55 20.99 21.83 8.38
CA ASN A 55 20.83 21.74 9.82
C ASN A 55 19.77 20.70 10.23
N TRP A 56 18.70 20.57 9.45
CA TRP A 56 17.72 19.50 9.68
C TRP A 56 18.37 18.12 9.53
N MET A 57 19.13 17.90 8.46
CA MET A 57 19.82 16.65 8.21
C MET A 57 20.85 16.29 9.30
N LYS A 58 21.59 17.28 9.82
CA LYS A 58 22.57 17.07 10.90
C LYS A 58 21.92 16.64 12.22
N LYS A 59 20.70 17.12 12.50
CA LYS A 59 20.02 16.90 13.78
C LYS A 59 19.01 15.74 13.74
N THR A 60 18.58 15.33 12.55
CA THR A 60 17.49 14.37 12.40
C THR A 60 18.02 12.95 12.32
N VAL A 61 17.48 12.07 13.17
CA VAL A 61 17.70 10.63 13.12
C VAL A 61 16.47 9.97 12.50
N ILE A 62 16.69 9.03 11.58
CA ILE A 62 15.60 8.23 11.00
C ILE A 62 15.04 7.33 12.12
N PRO A 63 13.72 7.40 12.43
CA PRO A 63 13.11 6.51 13.42
C PRO A 63 13.32 5.04 13.04
N GLU A 64 13.50 4.16 14.02
CA GLU A 64 13.87 2.76 13.79
C GLU A 64 12.77 1.95 13.07
N ASP A 65 11.51 2.39 13.17
CA ASP A 65 10.36 1.84 12.46
C ASP A 65 10.21 2.36 11.02
N GLN A 66 11.11 3.27 10.59
CA GLN A 66 11.11 3.88 9.27
C GLN A 66 12.37 3.52 8.49
N VAL A 67 12.27 3.45 7.17
CA VAL A 67 13.41 3.22 6.25
C VAL A 67 13.88 4.51 5.58
N ARG A 68 13.11 5.55 5.69
CA ARG A 68 13.39 6.91 5.19
C ARG A 68 12.62 7.93 6.02
N TRP A 69 13.16 9.14 6.13
CA TRP A 69 12.54 10.20 6.90
C TRP A 69 12.65 11.54 6.15
N GLY A 70 11.69 12.41 6.34
CA GLY A 70 11.61 13.73 5.70
C GLY A 70 10.33 14.45 6.11
N GLY A 71 10.11 15.66 5.60
CA GLY A 71 8.96 16.51 5.96
C GLY A 71 7.61 15.79 5.83
N PHE A 72 7.40 15.04 4.74
CA PHE A 72 6.18 14.23 4.59
C PHE A 72 6.07 13.08 5.60
N GLY A 73 7.21 12.51 6.04
CA GLY A 73 7.22 11.49 7.09
C GLY A 73 6.80 12.06 8.44
N VAL A 74 7.33 13.24 8.79
CA VAL A 74 6.94 13.99 10.00
C VAL A 74 5.45 14.32 9.98
N LEU A 75 4.95 14.90 8.88
CA LEU A 75 3.54 15.24 8.72
C LEU A 75 2.64 14.01 8.85
N ARG A 76 3.00 12.92 8.17
CA ARG A 76 2.24 11.66 8.25
C ARG A 76 2.18 11.13 9.67
N LYS A 77 3.31 11.11 10.39
CA LYS A 77 3.35 10.62 11.78
C LYS A 77 2.45 11.46 12.69
N SER A 78 2.43 12.80 12.50
CA SER A 78 1.51 13.69 13.21
C SER A 78 0.05 13.40 12.87
N THR A 79 -0.28 13.30 11.58
CA THR A 79 -1.65 12.99 11.13
C THR A 79 -2.11 11.62 11.60
N ASP A 80 -1.25 10.58 11.56
CA ASP A 80 -1.56 9.25 12.07
C ASP A 80 -1.92 9.31 13.57
N LYS A 81 -1.19 10.12 14.37
CA LYS A 81 -1.49 10.36 15.79
C LYS A 81 -2.87 11.01 16.00
N ASP A 82 -3.19 12.04 15.20
CA ASP A 82 -4.47 12.72 15.28
C ASP A 82 -5.62 11.78 14.92
N VAL A 83 -5.46 10.99 13.86
CA VAL A 83 -6.47 10.02 13.40
C VAL A 83 -6.67 8.89 14.41
N LEU A 84 -5.60 8.40 15.06
CA LEU A 84 -5.71 7.42 16.15
C LEU A 84 -6.53 7.99 17.32
N ALA A 85 -6.28 9.23 17.74
CA ALA A 85 -7.05 9.89 18.79
C ALA A 85 -8.54 10.05 18.39
N ILE A 86 -8.83 10.37 17.13
CA ILE A 86 -10.19 10.45 16.59
C ILE A 86 -10.88 9.09 16.63
N LEU A 87 -10.19 8.02 16.20
CA LEU A 87 -10.75 6.65 16.25
C LEU A 87 -11.07 6.21 17.67
N GLU A 88 -10.19 6.45 18.63
CA GLU A 88 -10.43 6.14 20.03
C GLU A 88 -11.61 6.94 20.62
N LYS A 89 -11.68 8.22 20.31
CA LYS A 89 -12.80 9.09 20.72
C LYS A 89 -14.11 8.61 20.12
N ALA A 90 -14.10 8.25 18.83
CA ALA A 90 -15.26 7.75 18.11
C ALA A 90 -15.77 6.42 18.70
N ASP A 91 -14.87 5.47 18.98
CA ASP A 91 -15.22 4.19 19.62
C ASP A 91 -15.84 4.38 21.01
N LYS A 92 -15.21 5.20 21.86
CA LYS A 92 -15.68 5.50 23.22
C LYS A 92 -17.02 6.24 23.24
N SER A 93 -17.34 6.99 22.21
CA SER A 93 -18.57 7.81 22.15
C SER A 93 -19.85 7.00 21.98
N GLY A 94 -19.78 5.81 21.39
CA GLY A 94 -20.94 5.02 21.01
C GLY A 94 -21.92 5.70 20.02
N LYS A 95 -21.50 6.81 19.41
CA LYS A 95 -22.34 7.72 18.60
C LYS A 95 -22.77 7.13 17.25
N TYR A 96 -21.98 6.19 16.71
CA TYR A 96 -22.15 5.72 15.35
C TYR A 96 -22.94 4.42 15.29
N ASN A 97 -24.06 4.44 14.58
CA ASN A 97 -24.95 3.29 14.40
C ASN A 97 -24.24 2.16 13.66
N GLU A 98 -24.60 0.92 14.00
CA GLU A 98 -24.14 -0.27 13.28
C GLU A 98 -24.42 -0.14 11.77
N GLY A 99 -23.47 -0.57 10.95
CA GLY A 99 -23.58 -0.46 9.49
C GLY A 99 -23.18 0.90 8.90
N SER A 100 -23.05 1.98 9.71
CA SER A 100 -22.51 3.25 9.23
C SER A 100 -21.04 3.10 8.81
N ASP A 101 -20.58 3.98 7.91
CA ASP A 101 -19.19 3.95 7.45
C ASP A 101 -18.21 4.15 8.59
N GLN A 102 -18.52 5.05 9.52
CA GLN A 102 -17.69 5.30 10.70
C GLN A 102 -17.61 4.07 11.61
N ALA A 103 -18.75 3.38 11.83
CA ALA A 103 -18.78 2.14 12.62
C ALA A 103 -17.94 1.03 11.95
N LYS A 104 -17.98 0.92 10.62
CA LYS A 104 -17.15 -0.04 9.86
C LYS A 104 -15.65 0.23 10.05
N ALA A 105 -15.23 1.52 9.98
CA ALA A 105 -13.84 1.88 10.23
C ALA A 105 -13.38 1.51 11.64
N ILE A 106 -14.19 1.80 12.66
CA ILE A 106 -13.93 1.44 14.05
C ILE A 106 -13.87 -0.09 14.23
N ALA A 107 -14.80 -0.84 13.63
CA ALA A 107 -14.85 -2.29 13.73
C ALA A 107 -13.60 -2.95 13.13
N ILE A 108 -13.13 -2.50 11.95
CA ILE A 108 -11.90 -3.00 11.33
C ILE A 108 -10.68 -2.68 12.20
N PHE A 109 -10.60 -1.48 12.76
CA PHE A 109 -9.52 -1.08 13.67
C PHE A 109 -9.45 -2.01 14.89
N LYS A 110 -10.56 -2.22 15.57
CA LYS A 110 -10.66 -3.13 16.74
C LYS A 110 -10.34 -4.58 16.38
N THR A 111 -10.87 -5.07 15.29
CA THR A 111 -10.60 -6.44 14.80
C THR A 111 -9.12 -6.67 14.53
N LYS A 112 -8.44 -5.66 13.95
CA LYS A 112 -7.00 -5.76 13.69
C LYS A 112 -6.18 -5.74 14.97
N LEU A 113 -6.61 -5.01 16.00
CA LEU A 113 -5.97 -4.97 17.32
C LEU A 113 -6.22 -6.22 18.17
N ASP A 114 -7.30 -6.95 17.93
CA ASP A 114 -7.62 -8.18 18.67
C ASP A 114 -6.69 -9.33 18.27
N THR A 115 -5.46 -9.26 18.80
CA THR A 115 -4.43 -10.28 18.54
C THR A 115 -4.76 -11.62 19.19
N ILE A 116 -5.55 -11.63 20.27
CA ILE A 116 -5.98 -12.88 20.94
C ILE A 116 -6.87 -13.65 19.98
N LYS A 117 -7.93 -13.02 19.47
CA LYS A 117 -8.86 -13.65 18.54
C LYS A 117 -8.21 -14.06 17.22
N ARG A 118 -7.33 -13.22 16.67
CA ARG A 118 -6.57 -13.52 15.46
C ARG A 118 -5.67 -14.75 15.66
N ASN A 119 -5.00 -14.89 16.82
CA ASN A 119 -4.16 -16.03 17.12
C ASN A 119 -4.97 -17.32 17.34
N GLU A 120 -6.15 -17.24 18.00
CA GLU A 120 -7.08 -18.35 18.15
C GLU A 120 -7.62 -18.86 16.79
N LEU A 121 -7.94 -17.95 15.89
CA LEU A 121 -8.44 -18.30 14.56
C LEU A 121 -7.36 -18.97 13.69
N GLY A 122 -6.10 -18.62 13.90
CA GLY A 122 -4.99 -19.20 13.12
C GLY A 122 -5.12 -18.93 11.63
N ILE A 123 -5.08 -19.99 10.82
CA ILE A 123 -5.28 -19.95 9.36
C ILE A 123 -6.73 -20.24 8.95
N LYS A 124 -7.65 -20.46 9.90
CA LYS A 124 -9.08 -20.76 9.59
C LYS A 124 -9.71 -19.76 8.60
N PRO A 125 -9.42 -18.44 8.64
CA PRO A 125 -9.95 -17.50 7.66
C PRO A 125 -9.61 -17.86 6.21
N LEU A 126 -8.48 -18.52 5.96
CA LEU A 126 -8.09 -18.95 4.61
C LEU A 126 -8.73 -20.28 4.17
N LYS A 127 -9.37 -21.02 5.08
CA LYS A 127 -9.83 -22.39 4.79
C LYS A 127 -10.69 -22.46 3.53
N LYS A 128 -11.67 -21.57 3.37
CA LYS A 128 -12.56 -21.54 2.20
C LYS A 128 -11.77 -21.36 0.89
N ALA A 129 -10.83 -20.42 0.87
CA ALA A 129 -9.99 -20.19 -0.30
C ALA A 129 -9.09 -21.41 -0.60
N LEU A 130 -8.46 -21.99 0.43
CA LEU A 130 -7.62 -23.18 0.30
C LEU A 130 -8.40 -24.41 -0.16
N ASP A 131 -9.64 -24.60 0.31
CA ASP A 131 -10.52 -25.70 -0.13
C ASP A 131 -10.87 -25.54 -1.62
N VAL A 132 -11.18 -24.31 -2.08
CA VAL A 132 -11.43 -24.02 -3.51
C VAL A 132 -10.17 -24.31 -4.33
N ILE A 133 -8.99 -23.86 -3.91
CA ILE A 133 -7.73 -24.13 -4.59
C ILE A 133 -7.48 -25.63 -4.69
N SER A 134 -7.70 -26.40 -3.63
CA SER A 134 -7.50 -27.84 -3.61
C SER A 134 -8.45 -28.60 -4.54
N SER A 135 -9.64 -28.06 -4.79
CA SER A 135 -10.67 -28.66 -5.66
C SER A 135 -10.41 -28.50 -7.16
N ILE A 136 -9.44 -27.68 -7.58
CA ILE A 136 -9.08 -27.46 -8.99
C ILE A 136 -8.58 -28.78 -9.58
N LYS A 137 -9.21 -29.23 -10.68
CA LYS A 137 -8.86 -30.46 -11.42
C LYS A 137 -8.57 -30.23 -12.90
N THR A 138 -9.08 -29.15 -13.45
CA THR A 138 -8.99 -28.82 -14.85
C THR A 138 -8.52 -27.39 -15.07
N LEU A 139 -8.07 -27.08 -16.30
CA LEU A 139 -7.77 -25.69 -16.69
C LEU A 139 -9.01 -24.79 -16.58
N GLU A 140 -10.21 -25.34 -16.86
CA GLU A 140 -11.46 -24.60 -16.71
C GLU A 140 -11.75 -24.24 -15.25
N ASP A 141 -11.53 -25.16 -14.31
CA ASP A 141 -11.66 -24.87 -12.86
C ASP A 141 -10.69 -23.77 -12.45
N PHE A 142 -9.43 -23.90 -12.89
CA PHE A 142 -8.40 -22.89 -12.63
C PHE A 142 -8.81 -21.51 -13.19
N GLN A 143 -9.30 -21.46 -14.45
CA GLN A 143 -9.77 -20.24 -15.06
C GLN A 143 -10.88 -19.59 -14.22
N LYS A 144 -11.88 -20.33 -13.77
CA LYS A 144 -12.96 -19.82 -12.90
C LYS A 144 -12.42 -19.17 -11.63
N VAL A 145 -11.34 -19.73 -11.08
CA VAL A 145 -10.69 -19.17 -9.88
C VAL A 145 -9.96 -17.86 -10.17
N ILE A 146 -9.17 -17.79 -11.24
CA ILE A 146 -8.34 -16.61 -11.53
C ILE A 146 -9.12 -15.44 -12.16
N THR A 147 -10.32 -15.69 -12.67
CA THR A 147 -11.21 -14.65 -13.22
C THR A 147 -12.27 -14.19 -12.23
N ASN A 148 -12.54 -14.96 -11.17
CA ASN A 148 -13.55 -14.61 -10.18
C ASN A 148 -12.97 -13.78 -9.03
N TYR A 149 -13.14 -12.46 -9.09
CA TYR A 149 -12.67 -11.52 -8.07
C TYR A 149 -13.49 -11.54 -6.75
N VAL A 150 -14.59 -12.29 -6.71
CA VAL A 150 -15.40 -12.49 -5.49
C VAL A 150 -14.76 -13.56 -4.60
N THR A 151 -13.88 -14.40 -5.16
CA THR A 151 -13.10 -15.35 -4.36
C THR A 151 -11.99 -14.60 -3.62
N GLU A 152 -11.76 -14.95 -2.37
CA GLU A 152 -10.65 -14.42 -1.55
C GLU A 152 -9.29 -15.04 -1.96
N ILE A 153 -9.16 -15.46 -3.22
CA ILE A 153 -7.98 -16.11 -3.79
C ILE A 153 -7.18 -15.09 -4.58
N SER A 154 -5.96 -14.85 -4.15
CA SER A 154 -5.03 -14.00 -4.88
C SER A 154 -4.32 -14.78 -5.99
N GLN A 155 -4.10 -14.13 -7.14
CA GLN A 155 -3.43 -14.73 -8.29
C GLN A 155 -2.41 -13.77 -8.92
N PRO A 156 -1.26 -14.28 -9.42
CA PRO A 156 -0.18 -13.46 -9.92
C PRO A 156 -0.20 -13.23 -11.45
N PHE A 157 -1.19 -13.73 -12.18
CA PHE A 157 -1.17 -13.78 -13.64
C PHE A 157 -1.50 -12.43 -14.28
N PHE A 158 -2.69 -11.92 -14.04
CA PHE A 158 -3.15 -10.64 -14.58
C PHE A 158 -4.24 -10.03 -13.68
N ARG A 159 -4.56 -8.78 -13.95
CA ARG A 159 -5.71 -8.09 -13.32
C ARG A 159 -6.47 -7.35 -14.40
N ILE A 160 -7.80 -7.34 -14.30
CA ILE A 160 -8.67 -6.53 -15.13
C ILE A 160 -9.14 -5.35 -14.28
N ALA A 161 -9.05 -4.14 -14.82
CA ALA A 161 -9.47 -2.93 -14.12
C ALA A 161 -9.97 -1.88 -15.12
N ALA A 162 -10.87 -1.01 -14.69
CA ALA A 162 -11.36 0.11 -15.49
C ALA A 162 -10.56 1.38 -15.18
N PHE A 163 -10.08 2.06 -16.23
CA PHE A 163 -9.44 3.37 -16.15
C PHE A 163 -9.87 4.24 -17.31
N SER A 164 -9.63 5.55 -17.22
CA SER A 164 -9.88 6.50 -18.29
C SER A 164 -9.24 6.03 -19.60
N ASN A 165 -9.99 6.13 -20.71
CA ASN A 165 -9.46 5.84 -22.04
C ASN A 165 -8.44 6.92 -22.43
N PRO A 166 -7.22 6.55 -22.89
CA PRO A 166 -6.18 7.52 -23.22
C PRO A 166 -6.53 8.41 -24.41
N SER A 167 -7.39 7.91 -25.32
CA SER A 167 -7.84 8.65 -26.52
C SER A 167 -9.12 9.45 -26.29
N ASN A 168 -9.86 9.16 -25.21
CA ASN A 168 -11.08 9.88 -24.84
C ASN A 168 -11.32 9.83 -23.32
N SER A 169 -10.88 10.86 -22.63
CA SER A 169 -10.96 10.95 -21.15
C SER A 169 -12.38 10.95 -20.58
N ASN A 170 -13.41 11.11 -21.41
CA ASN A 170 -14.82 11.02 -20.98
C ASN A 170 -15.33 9.56 -20.91
N MET A 171 -14.51 8.61 -21.33
CA MET A 171 -14.82 7.18 -21.33
C MET A 171 -13.83 6.41 -20.48
N ASN A 172 -14.29 5.29 -19.94
CA ASN A 172 -13.42 4.29 -19.33
C ASN A 172 -13.20 3.12 -20.30
N SER A 173 -12.01 2.53 -20.25
CA SER A 173 -11.68 1.28 -20.94
C SER A 173 -11.32 0.20 -19.94
N ALA A 174 -11.55 -1.06 -20.31
CA ALA A 174 -11.00 -2.19 -19.60
C ALA A 174 -9.50 -2.32 -19.90
N TYR A 175 -8.71 -2.54 -18.84
CA TYR A 175 -7.27 -2.73 -18.92
C TYR A 175 -6.91 -4.13 -18.45
N ILE A 176 -6.13 -4.86 -19.26
CA ILE A 176 -5.44 -6.07 -18.82
C ILE A 176 -4.07 -5.65 -18.27
N ARG A 177 -3.94 -5.74 -16.97
CA ARG A 177 -2.74 -5.37 -16.21
C ARG A 177 -1.98 -6.62 -15.78
N LEU A 178 -0.70 -6.46 -15.50
CA LEU A 178 0.12 -7.54 -14.95
C LEU A 178 -0.33 -7.89 -13.52
N GLY A 179 -0.25 -9.16 -13.19
CA GLY A 179 -0.39 -9.64 -11.82
C GLY A 179 0.77 -9.21 -10.91
N GLY A 180 0.61 -9.36 -9.61
CA GLY A 180 1.66 -9.09 -8.63
C GLY A 180 2.77 -10.15 -8.67
N LEU A 181 4.00 -9.75 -8.35
CA LEU A 181 5.08 -10.66 -7.97
C LEU A 181 5.32 -10.52 -6.48
N GLY A 182 5.89 -11.52 -5.84
CA GLY A 182 6.23 -11.47 -4.42
C GLY A 182 7.36 -10.49 -4.12
N LEU A 183 8.37 -10.36 -4.98
CA LEU A 183 9.35 -9.28 -4.90
C LEU A 183 8.88 -8.03 -5.65
N PRO A 184 9.30 -6.82 -5.24
CA PRO A 184 8.71 -5.56 -5.71
C PRO A 184 8.89 -5.24 -7.18
N ASP A 185 9.88 -5.82 -7.85
CA ASP A 185 10.21 -5.50 -9.25
C ASP A 185 10.90 -6.65 -9.95
N ARG A 186 10.84 -6.68 -11.30
CA ARG A 186 11.53 -7.66 -12.13
C ARG A 186 13.02 -7.77 -11.85
N ASP A 187 13.67 -6.65 -11.57
CA ASP A 187 15.12 -6.59 -11.39
C ASP A 187 15.61 -7.48 -10.25
N PHE A 188 14.78 -7.69 -9.20
CA PHE A 188 15.10 -8.64 -8.13
C PHE A 188 15.21 -10.09 -8.60
N TYR A 189 14.53 -10.45 -9.69
CA TYR A 189 14.55 -11.80 -10.26
C TYR A 189 15.63 -11.96 -11.33
N THR A 190 15.86 -10.92 -12.14
CA THR A 190 16.69 -11.01 -13.35
C THR A 190 18.13 -10.54 -13.16
N ASN A 191 18.42 -9.67 -12.17
CA ASN A 191 19.77 -9.19 -11.94
C ASN A 191 20.66 -10.26 -11.32
N THR A 192 21.94 -10.26 -11.71
CA THR A 192 22.95 -11.25 -11.28
C THR A 192 23.96 -10.67 -10.27
N ASP A 193 23.76 -9.44 -9.81
CA ASP A 193 24.58 -8.87 -8.76
C ASP A 193 24.39 -9.60 -7.43
N LYS A 194 25.42 -9.55 -6.58
CA LYS A 194 25.45 -10.24 -5.29
C LYS A 194 24.23 -9.96 -4.42
N LYS A 195 23.80 -8.69 -4.36
CA LYS A 195 22.67 -8.28 -3.51
C LYS A 195 21.35 -8.89 -4.01
N SER A 196 21.13 -8.88 -5.31
CA SER A 196 19.91 -9.48 -5.91
C SER A 196 19.87 -10.98 -5.69
N ILE A 197 21.02 -11.68 -5.79
CA ILE A 197 21.12 -13.11 -5.49
C ILE A 197 20.82 -13.37 -4.01
N GLU A 198 21.41 -12.62 -3.09
CA GLU A 198 21.17 -12.74 -1.65
C GLU A 198 19.69 -12.54 -1.30
N ILE A 199 19.03 -11.55 -1.91
CA ILE A 199 17.60 -11.30 -1.71
C ILE A 199 16.76 -12.51 -2.18
N ARG A 200 17.06 -13.12 -3.33
CA ARG A 200 16.34 -14.33 -3.79
C ARG A 200 16.51 -15.50 -2.83
N VAL A 201 17.71 -15.71 -2.30
CA VAL A 201 17.96 -16.75 -1.27
C VAL A 201 17.13 -16.49 0.00
N GLN A 202 17.07 -15.24 0.47
CA GLN A 202 16.26 -14.88 1.63
C GLN A 202 14.76 -15.00 1.32
N TYR A 203 14.34 -14.67 0.10
CA TYR A 203 12.96 -14.81 -0.35
C TYR A 203 12.52 -16.26 -0.39
N LEU A 204 13.34 -17.16 -0.92
CA LEU A 204 13.08 -18.60 -0.92
C LEU A 204 12.89 -19.14 0.51
N LYS A 205 13.76 -18.75 1.45
CA LYS A 205 13.59 -19.10 2.87
C LYS A 205 12.31 -18.54 3.46
N HIS A 206 11.94 -17.32 3.09
CA HIS A 206 10.69 -16.72 3.54
C HIS A 206 9.47 -17.48 3.03
N ILE A 207 9.41 -17.80 1.74
CA ILE A 207 8.31 -18.60 1.15
C ILE A 207 8.17 -19.93 1.89
N SER A 208 9.27 -20.69 2.01
CA SER A 208 9.29 -21.97 2.72
C SER A 208 8.74 -21.85 4.15
N LYS A 209 9.23 -20.83 4.92
CA LYS A 209 8.72 -20.58 6.27
C LYS A 209 7.23 -20.26 6.32
N MET A 210 6.74 -19.51 5.34
CA MET A 210 5.32 -19.15 5.27
C MET A 210 4.44 -20.34 4.93
N LEU A 211 4.85 -21.20 3.99
CA LEU A 211 4.12 -22.42 3.62
C LEU A 211 4.00 -23.41 4.78
N GLN A 212 5.01 -23.50 5.65
CA GLN A 212 4.93 -24.31 6.88
C GLN A 212 3.78 -23.88 7.80
N PHE A 213 3.34 -22.63 7.79
CA PHE A 213 2.12 -22.21 8.51
C PHE A 213 0.84 -22.79 7.93
N LEU A 214 0.86 -23.27 6.67
CA LEU A 214 -0.26 -24.00 6.06
C LEU A 214 -0.22 -25.50 6.35
N GLY A 215 0.82 -25.98 7.07
CA GLY A 215 0.97 -27.38 7.48
C GLY A 215 1.96 -28.18 6.63
N ASP A 216 2.61 -27.58 5.64
CA ASP A 216 3.64 -28.26 4.84
C ASP A 216 4.88 -28.55 5.73
N ASP A 217 5.50 -29.72 5.57
CA ASP A 217 6.77 -30.01 6.23
C ASP A 217 7.91 -29.18 5.60
N GLU A 218 9.05 -29.11 6.27
CA GLU A 218 10.17 -28.25 5.86
C GLU A 218 10.70 -28.61 4.45
N LYS A 219 10.78 -29.90 4.12
CA LYS A 219 11.28 -30.38 2.83
C LYS A 219 10.31 -30.04 1.71
N GLU A 220 9.05 -30.31 1.91
CA GLU A 220 7.97 -29.99 0.95
C GLU A 220 7.86 -28.47 0.74
N ALA A 221 7.85 -27.71 1.82
CA ALA A 221 7.80 -26.25 1.77
C ALA A 221 8.99 -25.64 1.01
N LEU A 222 10.19 -26.23 1.12
CA LEU A 222 11.36 -25.78 0.39
C LEU A 222 11.27 -26.07 -1.11
N LEU A 223 10.78 -27.27 -1.49
CA LEU A 223 10.53 -27.62 -2.89
C LEU A 223 9.49 -26.71 -3.53
N GLN A 224 8.37 -26.48 -2.84
CA GLN A 224 7.33 -25.57 -3.31
C GLN A 224 7.85 -24.11 -3.41
N ALA A 225 8.69 -23.68 -2.47
CA ALA A 225 9.30 -22.35 -2.53
C ALA A 225 10.17 -22.16 -3.78
N GLN A 226 10.91 -23.19 -4.20
CA GLN A 226 11.68 -23.15 -5.44
C GLN A 226 10.77 -23.06 -6.66
N ILE A 227 9.70 -23.86 -6.73
CA ILE A 227 8.69 -23.80 -7.79
C ILE A 227 8.10 -22.39 -7.91
N ILE A 228 7.79 -21.75 -6.79
CA ILE A 228 7.25 -20.38 -6.75
C ILE A 228 8.26 -19.37 -7.26
N LEU A 229 9.51 -19.43 -6.79
CA LEU A 229 10.56 -18.50 -7.23
C LEU A 229 10.84 -18.62 -8.73
N ASP A 230 10.92 -19.85 -9.26
CA ASP A 230 11.13 -20.10 -10.68
C ASP A 230 9.95 -19.59 -11.52
N PHE A 231 8.73 -19.84 -11.08
CA PHE A 231 7.52 -19.32 -11.70
C PHE A 231 7.49 -17.78 -11.75
N GLU A 232 7.75 -17.12 -10.63
CA GLU A 232 7.78 -15.66 -10.56
C GLU A 232 8.91 -15.09 -11.42
N THR A 233 10.05 -15.78 -11.53
CA THR A 233 11.16 -15.41 -12.42
C THR A 233 10.73 -15.44 -13.88
N ILE A 234 10.07 -16.50 -14.32
CA ILE A 234 9.51 -16.60 -15.69
C ILE A 234 8.53 -15.45 -15.98
N LEU A 235 7.69 -15.08 -15.01
CA LEU A 235 6.77 -13.95 -15.15
C LEU A 235 7.47 -12.58 -15.06
N ALA A 236 8.62 -12.49 -14.43
CA ALA A 236 9.38 -11.25 -14.30
C ALA A 236 10.11 -10.87 -15.59
N GLU A 237 10.67 -11.84 -16.31
CA GLU A 237 11.50 -11.64 -17.50
C GLU A 237 10.86 -10.75 -18.58
N PRO A 238 9.62 -10.97 -19.03
CA PRO A 238 9.01 -10.21 -20.10
C PRO A 238 8.52 -8.82 -19.68
N ARG A 239 8.55 -8.49 -18.38
CA ARG A 239 8.07 -7.21 -17.87
C ARG A 239 8.97 -6.06 -18.31
N LEU A 240 8.37 -4.95 -18.65
CA LEU A 240 9.09 -3.72 -18.91
C LEU A 240 9.90 -3.27 -17.68
N THR A 241 11.07 -2.73 -17.91
CA THR A 241 11.90 -2.09 -16.87
C THR A 241 11.21 -0.88 -16.25
N LYS A 242 11.70 -0.43 -15.09
CA LYS A 242 11.22 0.80 -14.43
C LYS A 242 11.28 2.03 -15.34
N VAL A 243 12.31 2.12 -16.18
CA VAL A 243 12.50 3.23 -17.11
C VAL A 243 11.49 3.12 -18.27
N GLU A 244 11.35 1.95 -18.88
CA GLU A 244 10.42 1.75 -19.98
C GLU A 244 8.96 1.98 -19.58
N ARG A 245 8.57 1.61 -18.36
CA ARG A 245 7.20 1.86 -17.85
C ARG A 245 6.85 3.35 -17.67
N ARG A 246 7.83 4.25 -17.73
CA ARG A 246 7.57 5.70 -17.74
C ARG A 246 7.10 6.20 -19.09
N ASP A 247 7.38 5.48 -20.16
CA ASP A 247 6.83 5.77 -21.49
C ASP A 247 5.43 5.16 -21.58
N PHE A 248 4.42 6.00 -21.38
CA PHE A 248 3.02 5.59 -21.40
C PHE A 248 2.60 4.94 -22.74
N ARG A 249 3.24 5.31 -23.87
CA ARG A 249 2.96 4.73 -25.18
C ARG A 249 3.24 3.23 -25.22
N LYS A 250 4.24 2.76 -24.47
CA LYS A 250 4.56 1.32 -24.34
C LYS A 250 3.50 0.55 -23.55
N LEU A 251 2.66 1.24 -22.79
CA LEU A 251 1.60 0.65 -21.96
C LEU A 251 0.22 0.79 -22.59
N ASN A 252 0.10 1.53 -23.68
CA ASN A 252 -1.16 1.77 -24.37
C ASN A 252 -1.25 0.91 -25.63
N ASN A 253 -1.66 -0.35 -25.48
CA ASN A 253 -1.81 -1.30 -26.58
C ASN A 253 -3.29 -1.70 -26.67
N PRO A 254 -4.10 -0.96 -27.45
CA PRO A 254 -5.51 -1.32 -27.67
C PRO A 254 -5.59 -2.62 -28.47
N MET A 255 -6.47 -3.51 -28.05
CA MET A 255 -6.76 -4.80 -28.70
C MET A 255 -8.26 -5.07 -28.63
N SER A 256 -8.80 -5.74 -29.63
CA SER A 256 -10.12 -6.34 -29.54
C SER A 256 -10.10 -7.57 -28.62
N VAL A 257 -11.28 -7.98 -28.15
CA VAL A 257 -11.42 -9.21 -27.36
C VAL A 257 -11.03 -10.43 -28.19
N SER A 258 -11.19 -10.39 -29.54
CA SER A 258 -10.74 -11.44 -30.45
C SER A 258 -9.23 -11.55 -30.49
N GLU A 259 -8.52 -10.43 -30.70
CA GLU A 259 -7.05 -10.40 -30.70
C GLU A 259 -6.45 -10.84 -29.35
N LEU A 260 -7.08 -10.46 -28.24
CA LEU A 260 -6.68 -10.94 -26.91
C LEU A 260 -6.92 -12.46 -26.77
N SER A 261 -8.00 -12.99 -27.36
CA SER A 261 -8.29 -14.43 -27.34
C SER A 261 -7.31 -15.22 -28.24
N GLU A 262 -6.80 -14.61 -29.29
CA GLU A 262 -5.72 -15.20 -30.09
C GLU A 262 -4.37 -15.15 -29.35
N LEU A 263 -4.10 -14.08 -28.61
CA LEU A 263 -2.89 -13.91 -27.82
C LEU A 263 -2.83 -14.88 -26.63
N VAL A 264 -3.96 -15.11 -25.94
CA VAL A 264 -4.08 -15.95 -24.76
C VAL A 264 -5.32 -16.86 -24.89
N PRO A 265 -5.28 -17.87 -25.78
CA PRO A 265 -6.43 -18.74 -26.06
C PRO A 265 -6.79 -19.68 -24.90
N SER A 266 -5.88 -19.91 -23.95
CA SER A 266 -6.16 -20.69 -22.74
C SER A 266 -7.18 -20.03 -21.81
N ILE A 267 -7.55 -18.77 -22.02
CA ILE A 267 -8.54 -18.05 -21.21
C ILE A 267 -9.73 -17.67 -22.08
N ASN A 268 -10.94 -18.02 -21.61
CA ASN A 268 -12.17 -17.54 -22.22
C ASN A 268 -12.46 -16.10 -21.76
N TRP A 269 -11.95 -15.12 -22.50
CA TRP A 269 -12.03 -13.70 -22.15
C TRP A 269 -13.45 -13.18 -22.08
N LYS A 270 -14.39 -13.69 -22.87
CA LYS A 270 -15.81 -13.31 -22.79
C LYS A 270 -16.41 -13.71 -21.44
N VAL A 271 -16.10 -14.93 -20.97
CA VAL A 271 -16.53 -15.39 -19.65
C VAL A 271 -15.82 -14.59 -18.56
N ALA A 272 -14.50 -14.40 -18.66
CA ALA A 272 -13.73 -13.65 -17.69
C ALA A 272 -14.25 -12.22 -17.49
N LEU A 273 -14.57 -11.52 -18.57
CA LEU A 273 -15.14 -10.17 -18.52
C LEU A 273 -16.54 -10.15 -17.89
N LYS A 274 -17.38 -11.14 -18.21
CA LYS A 274 -18.71 -11.28 -17.60
C LYS A 274 -18.63 -11.56 -16.11
N ASP A 275 -17.72 -12.43 -15.68
CA ASP A 275 -17.54 -12.81 -14.27
C ASP A 275 -17.15 -11.63 -13.38
N ILE A 276 -16.46 -10.63 -13.93
CA ILE A 276 -16.13 -9.39 -13.23
C ILE A 276 -17.17 -8.28 -13.35
N GLY A 277 -18.36 -8.60 -13.90
CA GLY A 277 -19.48 -7.66 -14.00
C GLY A 277 -19.47 -6.74 -15.22
N VAL A 278 -18.70 -7.07 -16.26
CA VAL A 278 -18.78 -6.37 -17.55
C VAL A 278 -19.98 -6.92 -18.33
N GLU A 279 -21.12 -6.25 -18.19
CA GLU A 279 -22.39 -6.67 -18.80
C GLU A 279 -22.50 -6.29 -20.28
N LYS A 280 -21.82 -5.21 -20.70
CA LYS A 280 -21.86 -4.72 -22.09
C LYS A 280 -20.75 -5.37 -22.91
N GLU A 281 -21.05 -5.69 -24.17
CA GLU A 281 -20.01 -6.06 -25.10
C GLU A 281 -18.97 -4.94 -25.23
N ILE A 282 -17.68 -5.27 -25.04
CA ILE A 282 -16.57 -4.37 -25.25
C ILE A 282 -15.86 -4.78 -26.54
N ASP A 283 -15.77 -3.84 -27.48
CA ASP A 283 -15.04 -4.07 -28.72
C ASP A 283 -13.53 -4.03 -28.50
N THR A 284 -13.06 -3.11 -27.67
CA THR A 284 -11.64 -2.83 -27.46
C THR A 284 -11.32 -2.67 -25.99
N LEU A 285 -10.19 -3.25 -25.58
CA LEU A 285 -9.58 -3.12 -24.26
C LEU A 285 -8.09 -2.78 -24.41
N ILE A 286 -7.42 -2.41 -23.34
CA ILE A 286 -6.00 -2.04 -23.37
C ILE A 286 -5.19 -3.13 -22.67
N VAL A 287 -4.32 -3.80 -23.42
CA VAL A 287 -3.36 -4.77 -22.90
C VAL A 287 -2.05 -4.05 -22.59
N MET A 288 -1.75 -3.83 -21.29
CA MET A 288 -0.60 -3.00 -20.92
C MET A 288 0.74 -3.55 -21.40
N GLN A 289 0.92 -4.87 -21.42
CA GLN A 289 2.15 -5.51 -21.90
C GLN A 289 1.84 -6.82 -22.64
N PRO A 290 1.62 -6.77 -23.95
CA PRO A 290 1.28 -7.96 -24.76
C PRO A 290 2.30 -9.09 -24.64
N LYS A 291 3.61 -8.79 -24.64
CA LYS A 291 4.67 -9.80 -24.47
C LYS A 291 4.56 -10.55 -23.13
N TYR A 292 4.16 -9.86 -22.06
CA TYR A 292 3.89 -10.50 -20.79
C TYR A 292 2.69 -11.45 -20.89
N MET A 293 1.62 -11.05 -21.56
CA MET A 293 0.44 -11.91 -21.76
C MET A 293 0.73 -13.13 -22.61
N SER A 294 1.60 -13.00 -23.65
CA SER A 294 2.10 -14.18 -24.38
C SER A 294 2.86 -15.16 -23.48
N LYS A 295 3.64 -14.66 -22.51
CA LYS A 295 4.31 -15.52 -21.53
C LYS A 295 3.33 -16.17 -20.56
N VAL A 296 2.27 -15.47 -20.15
CA VAL A 296 1.17 -16.07 -19.37
C VAL A 296 0.55 -17.26 -20.12
N GLU A 297 0.28 -17.11 -21.42
CA GLU A 297 -0.22 -18.22 -22.26
C GLU A 297 0.73 -19.40 -22.33
N GLU A 298 2.03 -19.15 -22.55
CA GLU A 298 3.06 -20.21 -22.57
C GLU A 298 3.05 -20.99 -21.24
N ILE A 299 2.96 -20.29 -20.13
CA ILE A 299 2.88 -20.89 -18.80
C ILE A 299 1.59 -21.71 -18.65
N LEU A 300 0.44 -21.16 -19.06
CA LEU A 300 -0.85 -21.84 -18.97
C LEU A 300 -0.88 -23.15 -19.76
N LYS A 301 -0.15 -23.24 -20.85
CA LYS A 301 -0.02 -24.48 -21.63
C LYS A 301 0.92 -25.52 -21.05
N ASN A 302 1.99 -25.07 -20.37
CA ASN A 302 3.13 -25.94 -20.07
C ASN A 302 3.21 -26.37 -18.60
N LYS A 303 2.40 -25.82 -17.69
CA LYS A 303 2.42 -26.18 -16.27
C LYS A 303 1.24 -27.06 -15.91
N ASP A 304 1.46 -27.95 -14.95
CA ASP A 304 0.45 -28.84 -14.40
C ASP A 304 -0.43 -28.16 -13.34
N ILE A 305 -1.53 -28.82 -13.01
CA ILE A 305 -2.51 -28.32 -12.04
C ILE A 305 -1.93 -28.22 -10.62
N ASP A 306 -1.01 -29.08 -10.24
CA ASP A 306 -0.41 -29.06 -8.91
C ASP A 306 0.50 -27.82 -8.76
N THR A 307 1.23 -27.46 -9.80
CA THR A 307 1.96 -26.19 -9.86
C THR A 307 1.01 -25.00 -9.67
N TRP A 308 -0.17 -24.97 -10.31
CA TRP A 308 -1.16 -23.90 -10.13
C TRP A 308 -1.65 -23.81 -8.69
N LYS A 309 -1.93 -24.93 -8.04
CA LYS A 309 -2.36 -24.96 -6.64
C LYS A 309 -1.29 -24.37 -5.72
N ILE A 310 -0.02 -24.74 -5.93
CA ILE A 310 1.11 -24.20 -5.16
C ILE A 310 1.18 -22.67 -5.30
N ILE A 311 1.10 -22.15 -6.52
CA ILE A 311 1.16 -20.71 -6.81
C ILE A 311 -0.01 -19.96 -6.16
N LEU A 312 -1.24 -20.47 -6.27
CA LEU A 312 -2.42 -19.82 -5.69
C LEU A 312 -2.40 -19.88 -4.16
N ARG A 313 -1.96 -21.00 -3.55
CA ARG A 313 -1.77 -21.13 -2.09
C ARG A 313 -0.80 -20.08 -1.57
N TRP A 314 0.35 -19.94 -2.23
CA TRP A 314 1.34 -18.94 -1.88
C TRP A 314 0.81 -17.53 -2.02
N ALA A 315 0.25 -17.16 -3.17
CA ALA A 315 -0.26 -15.82 -3.44
C ALA A 315 -1.33 -15.41 -2.41
N THR A 316 -2.26 -16.33 -2.09
CA THR A 316 -3.34 -16.12 -1.12
C THR A 316 -2.80 -15.93 0.31
N LEU A 317 -1.86 -16.80 0.75
CA LEU A 317 -1.25 -16.67 2.06
C LEU A 317 -0.45 -15.38 2.19
N ASN A 318 0.36 -15.05 1.20
CA ASN A 318 1.22 -13.87 1.22
C ASN A 318 0.41 -12.56 1.27
N ASP A 319 -0.68 -12.49 0.53
CA ASP A 319 -1.59 -11.33 0.51
C ASP A 319 -2.31 -11.16 1.86
N ALA A 320 -2.78 -12.27 2.44
CA ALA A 320 -3.47 -12.27 3.73
C ALA A 320 -2.55 -12.16 4.95
N ALA A 321 -1.24 -12.37 4.80
CA ALA A 321 -0.29 -12.56 5.92
C ALA A 321 -0.37 -11.47 7.00
N GLY A 322 -0.57 -10.23 6.59
CA GLY A 322 -0.72 -9.10 7.50
C GLY A 322 -1.96 -9.14 8.37
N GLN A 323 -2.98 -9.95 8.03
CA GLN A 323 -4.27 -10.02 8.73
C GLN A 323 -4.43 -11.30 9.57
N LEU A 324 -3.52 -12.26 9.42
CA LEU A 324 -3.53 -13.54 10.14
C LEU A 324 -2.90 -13.43 11.54
N THR A 325 -2.37 -14.52 12.06
CA THR A 325 -1.77 -14.52 13.41
C THR A 325 -0.61 -13.55 13.54
N THR A 326 -0.32 -13.11 14.77
CA THR A 326 0.86 -12.25 15.05
C THR A 326 2.16 -12.90 14.59
N LYS A 327 2.25 -14.24 14.62
CA LYS A 327 3.41 -15.03 14.19
C LYS A 327 3.60 -14.97 12.67
N ILE A 328 2.52 -15.10 11.90
CA ILE A 328 2.53 -15.00 10.43
C ILE A 328 2.81 -13.54 10.00
N GLU A 329 2.12 -12.58 10.61
CA GLU A 329 2.35 -11.14 10.39
C GLU A 329 3.82 -10.76 10.64
N LYS A 330 4.41 -11.26 11.75
CA LYS A 330 5.81 -11.02 12.08
C LYS A 330 6.76 -11.65 11.06
N ALA A 331 6.52 -12.88 10.63
CA ALA A 331 7.35 -13.56 9.63
C ALA A 331 7.32 -12.82 8.28
N ASN A 332 6.15 -12.34 7.86
CA ASN A 332 6.00 -11.52 6.66
C ASN A 332 6.75 -10.17 6.79
N TRP A 333 6.62 -9.49 7.94
CA TRP A 333 7.33 -8.26 8.22
C TRP A 333 8.87 -8.44 8.24
N ASP A 334 9.36 -9.55 8.83
CA ASP A 334 10.80 -9.87 8.92
C ASP A 334 11.46 -9.93 7.53
N PHE A 335 10.72 -10.42 6.53
CA PHE A 335 11.23 -10.41 5.16
C PHE A 335 11.00 -9.06 4.47
N TYR A 336 9.76 -8.64 4.29
CA TYR A 336 9.44 -7.50 3.43
C TYR A 336 9.86 -6.14 4.00
N SER A 337 9.82 -5.97 5.32
CA SER A 337 10.17 -4.69 5.94
C SER A 337 11.59 -4.67 6.50
N LYS A 338 11.99 -5.73 7.21
CA LYS A 338 13.32 -5.79 7.83
C LYS A 338 14.39 -6.16 6.80
N THR A 339 14.29 -7.33 6.17
CA THR A 339 15.33 -7.85 5.25
C THR A 339 15.39 -7.05 3.96
N LEU A 340 14.24 -6.84 3.31
CA LEU A 340 14.18 -6.23 1.98
C LEU A 340 14.32 -4.70 2.01
N ARG A 341 13.73 -4.02 3.01
CA ARG A 341 13.68 -2.56 3.10
C ARG A 341 14.58 -1.95 4.17
N GLY A 342 15.04 -2.72 5.17
CA GLY A 342 15.97 -2.28 6.20
C GLY A 342 15.33 -1.63 7.44
N ALA A 343 14.03 -1.81 7.69
CA ALA A 343 13.40 -1.39 8.93
C ALA A 343 13.96 -2.18 10.12
N LYS A 344 14.23 -1.52 11.25
CA LYS A 344 14.83 -2.17 12.41
C LYS A 344 13.78 -2.78 13.34
N ILE A 345 12.68 -2.05 13.56
CA ILE A 345 11.56 -2.47 14.40
C ILE A 345 10.23 -2.38 13.66
N GLN A 346 9.26 -3.16 14.09
CA GLN A 346 7.90 -3.10 13.56
C GLN A 346 7.16 -1.89 14.16
N ARG A 347 6.34 -1.21 13.37
CA ARG A 347 5.49 -0.12 13.87
C ARG A 347 4.61 -0.58 15.02
N PRO A 348 4.20 0.33 15.92
CA PRO A 348 3.19 0.05 16.95
C PRO A 348 1.93 -0.64 16.38
N ALA A 349 1.26 -1.43 17.22
CA ALA A 349 0.07 -2.21 16.78
C ALA A 349 -1.04 -1.29 16.27
N GLU A 350 -1.24 -0.15 16.93
CA GLU A 350 -2.25 0.85 16.59
C GLU A 350 -1.98 1.48 15.21
N GLU A 351 -0.73 1.79 14.89
CA GLU A 351 -0.36 2.32 13.57
C GLU A 351 -0.53 1.27 12.46
N ARG A 352 -0.30 -0.01 12.77
CA ARG A 352 -0.57 -1.10 11.82
C ARG A 352 -2.07 -1.31 11.61
N ALA A 353 -2.86 -1.19 12.67
CA ALA A 353 -4.31 -1.24 12.59
C ALA A 353 -4.87 -0.06 11.78
N LEU A 354 -4.37 1.15 12.04
CA LEU A 354 -4.71 2.33 11.25
C LEU A 354 -4.38 2.15 9.75
N ALA A 355 -3.20 1.58 9.44
CA ALA A 355 -2.82 1.29 8.06
C ALA A 355 -3.78 0.28 7.39
N THR A 356 -4.29 -0.70 8.15
CA THR A 356 -5.32 -1.64 7.66
C THR A 356 -6.62 -0.92 7.35
N VAL A 357 -7.12 -0.06 8.26
CA VAL A 357 -8.35 0.74 8.02
C VAL A 357 -8.20 1.63 6.79
N ASN A 358 -7.07 2.33 6.66
CA ASN A 358 -6.77 3.16 5.49
C ASN A 358 -6.75 2.36 4.17
N GLY A 359 -6.22 1.14 4.20
CA GLY A 359 -6.14 0.28 3.02
C GLY A 359 -7.45 -0.39 2.61
N THR A 360 -8.41 -0.49 3.53
CA THR A 360 -9.70 -1.18 3.28
C THR A 360 -10.88 -0.22 3.16
N VAL A 361 -11.02 0.70 4.10
CA VAL A 361 -12.16 1.63 4.20
C VAL A 361 -11.69 3.07 4.46
N GLY A 362 -10.66 3.51 3.76
CA GLY A 362 -10.05 4.83 3.95
C GLY A 362 -11.04 6.00 3.82
N GLU A 363 -12.02 5.90 2.91
CA GLU A 363 -13.08 6.91 2.77
C GLU A 363 -13.95 7.02 4.03
N ALA A 364 -14.27 5.88 4.65
CA ALA A 364 -15.03 5.84 5.89
C ALA A 364 -14.25 6.48 7.06
N LEU A 365 -12.95 6.20 7.14
CA LEU A 365 -12.04 6.85 8.09
C LEU A 365 -11.93 8.35 7.81
N GLY A 366 -11.89 8.74 6.52
CA GLY A 366 -11.86 10.14 6.09
C GLY A 366 -13.05 10.95 6.59
N LYS A 367 -14.24 10.35 6.69
CA LYS A 367 -15.41 11.01 7.28
C LYS A 367 -15.20 11.39 8.74
N LEU A 368 -14.62 10.49 9.55
CA LEU A 368 -14.28 10.78 10.94
C LEU A 368 -13.25 11.92 11.05
N TYR A 369 -12.25 11.92 10.20
CA TYR A 369 -11.24 12.97 10.16
C TYR A 369 -11.82 14.34 9.78
N VAL A 370 -12.68 14.37 8.75
CA VAL A 370 -13.31 15.60 8.25
C VAL A 370 -14.19 16.22 9.33
N ASP A 371 -14.97 15.42 10.06
CA ASP A 371 -15.86 15.89 11.12
C ASP A 371 -15.10 16.62 12.26
N GLU A 372 -13.84 16.23 12.53
CA GLU A 372 -13.07 16.77 13.68
C GLU A 372 -11.98 17.77 13.25
N MET A 373 -11.34 17.57 12.09
CA MET A 373 -10.08 18.25 11.72
C MET A 373 -10.16 19.09 10.43
N PHE A 374 -11.26 19.02 9.66
CA PHE A 374 -11.34 19.70 8.39
C PHE A 374 -12.54 20.69 8.34
N PRO A 375 -12.43 21.85 8.96
CA PRO A 375 -13.51 22.84 9.03
C PRO A 375 -13.85 23.39 7.65
N PRO A 376 -15.08 23.90 7.43
CA PRO A 376 -15.56 24.43 6.15
C PRO A 376 -14.62 25.50 5.54
N GLU A 377 -13.99 26.33 6.37
CA GLU A 377 -13.03 27.34 5.92
C GLU A 377 -11.76 26.74 5.30
N ALA A 378 -11.25 25.62 5.84
CA ALA A 378 -10.12 24.89 5.25
C ALA A 378 -10.49 24.34 3.87
N LYS A 379 -11.70 23.75 3.74
CA LYS A 379 -12.24 23.27 2.46
C LYS A 379 -12.34 24.39 1.43
N LYS A 380 -12.86 25.56 1.83
CA LYS A 380 -12.99 26.75 0.96
C LYS A 380 -11.63 27.25 0.47
N LYS A 381 -10.62 27.31 1.37
CA LYS A 381 -9.24 27.69 1.00
C LYS A 381 -8.61 26.69 0.04
N ALA A 382 -8.74 25.40 0.30
CA ALA A 382 -8.24 24.35 -0.59
C ALA A 382 -8.89 24.41 -1.97
N LYS A 383 -10.22 24.58 -2.02
CA LYS A 383 -10.94 24.75 -3.29
C LYS A 383 -10.44 25.96 -4.07
N LYS A 384 -10.31 27.13 -3.42
CA LYS A 384 -9.79 28.33 -4.06
C LYS A 384 -8.38 28.13 -4.64
N MET A 385 -7.51 27.41 -3.92
CA MET A 385 -6.17 27.09 -4.40
C MET A 385 -6.25 26.22 -5.68
N ILE A 386 -7.09 25.20 -5.69
CA ILE A 386 -7.29 24.32 -6.85
C ILE A 386 -7.86 25.12 -8.03
N ASP A 387 -8.86 25.96 -7.80
CA ASP A 387 -9.46 26.80 -8.85
C ASP A 387 -8.39 27.73 -9.48
N ASN A 388 -7.49 28.31 -8.67
CA ASN A 388 -6.38 29.14 -9.17
C ASN A 388 -5.37 28.31 -10.00
N VAL A 389 -5.07 27.06 -9.59
CA VAL A 389 -4.22 26.14 -10.36
C VAL A 389 -4.86 25.83 -11.72
N ILE A 390 -6.16 25.56 -11.76
CA ILE A 390 -6.90 25.31 -13.01
C ILE A 390 -6.84 26.54 -13.93
N ILE A 391 -7.01 27.76 -13.40
CA ILE A 391 -6.89 29.02 -14.16
C ILE A 391 -5.48 29.16 -14.74
N ALA A 392 -4.45 28.88 -13.93
CA ALA A 392 -3.07 28.95 -14.38
C ALA A 392 -2.79 27.92 -15.51
N TYR A 393 -3.31 26.72 -15.42
CA TYR A 393 -3.22 25.70 -16.48
C TYR A 393 -3.91 26.17 -17.77
N LYS A 394 -5.16 26.67 -17.68
CA LYS A 394 -5.87 27.20 -18.85
C LYS A 394 -5.08 28.32 -19.56
N ASN A 395 -4.50 29.24 -18.79
CA ASN A 395 -3.71 30.33 -19.34
C ASN A 395 -2.38 29.83 -19.95
N ARG A 396 -1.78 28.79 -19.41
CA ARG A 396 -0.55 28.20 -19.93
C ARG A 396 -0.80 27.41 -21.22
N ILE A 397 -1.83 26.57 -21.25
CA ILE A 397 -2.19 25.75 -22.42
C ILE A 397 -2.35 26.62 -23.66
N LYS A 398 -3.07 27.74 -23.55
CA LYS A 398 -3.27 28.69 -24.64
C LYS A 398 -1.99 29.32 -25.21
N LYS A 399 -0.84 29.14 -24.58
CA LYS A 399 0.46 29.68 -24.96
C LYS A 399 1.45 28.60 -25.39
N LEU A 400 1.01 27.35 -25.52
CA LEU A 400 1.88 26.24 -25.89
C LEU A 400 1.98 26.16 -27.43
N ASP A 401 3.14 26.46 -27.98
CA ASP A 401 3.44 26.48 -29.42
C ASP A 401 3.50 25.09 -30.07
N TRP A 402 3.71 24.05 -29.26
CA TRP A 402 3.75 22.66 -29.72
C TRP A 402 2.36 21.99 -29.79
N MET A 403 1.32 22.65 -29.29
CA MET A 403 -0.05 22.15 -29.24
C MET A 403 -0.89 22.80 -30.34
N SER A 404 -1.64 22.01 -31.11
CA SER A 404 -2.56 22.58 -32.11
C SER A 404 -3.68 23.38 -31.43
N LEU A 405 -4.25 24.35 -32.14
CA LEU A 405 -5.37 25.17 -31.64
C LEU A 405 -6.59 24.31 -31.26
N GLU A 406 -6.82 23.21 -31.99
CA GLU A 406 -7.90 22.25 -31.71
C GLU A 406 -7.65 21.52 -30.36
N THR A 407 -6.40 21.17 -30.09
CA THR A 407 -6.02 20.49 -28.83
C THR A 407 -6.02 21.44 -27.65
N GLN A 408 -5.67 22.72 -27.82
CA GLN A 408 -5.74 23.77 -26.78
C GLN A 408 -7.17 24.05 -26.34
#